data_7d4f84132e5401f6a3ff4a45f9388310
#
_entry.id   7d4f84132e5401f6a3ff4a45f9388310
#
_cell.length_a   1.000
_cell.length_b   1.000
_cell.length_c   1.000
_cell.angle_alpha   90.00
_cell.angle_beta   90.00
_cell.angle_gamma   90.00
#
_symmetry.space_group_name_H-M   'P 1'
#
loop_
_entity.id
_entity.type
_entity.pdbx_description
1 polymer ?
#
loop_
_entity_poly.entity_id
_entity_poly.type
_entity_poly.pdbx_seq_one_letter_code
_entity_poly.pdbx_strand_id
1 'polypeptide(L)'
;MSKSEWIDWIEDATKNKYIKYYEFKSFSNKKKIGSGGFGKIYRANWKNNRNILALKSIKDTTARKIVNELKVQRELIFHNNIIKFYGITIDDQNPGSKEYMLVMEYADSGTLRRYLEKNTSSLTWNDKFKMAYQLSNAVSYLHDENIVHCDLHSCNVLVHQNKIKLADFGLSKNIYDPTVSSQGAGVAPYLDPKKFCLNKYSLNKKSDVYSIGVLLWEISSCRPPFENVYNPHVLPMRISKGLRETPIPNTPKDYERIYTDCWKHEPDDRPTIHDVVTKLEAIMKNNNITKYSWTXPISNSSHDNLSQSFNNNMYDAKEIKPLISSPQISFYEQKSEKDIVDGIAAISDKILENKKQRILDYLKMNHVTSNEIFDWLSNNQDEVNSLLALGDFYYLGIATSIDKKKAFKYYLEAGERGNSIAQYALGILCEKEENDESQALYWFNESAKQGNQDAINNFYRLKSSNGRSFKENIYSMMGQRL
;
A
#
# COMPACT_ATOMS: atom_id res chain seq x y z
N MET A 1 1.19 9.01 23.00
CA MET A 1 -0.06 9.73 22.72
C MET A 1 -1.11 9.30 23.75
N SER A 2 -1.72 10.25 24.42
CA SER A 2 -2.87 10.02 25.31
C SER A 2 -4.14 9.77 24.48
N LYS A 3 -5.23 9.39 25.17
CA LYS A 3 -6.53 9.18 24.52
C LYS A 3 -7.03 10.47 23.82
N SER A 4 -6.86 11.63 24.45
CA SER A 4 -7.27 12.90 23.88
C SER A 4 -6.47 13.24 22.61
N GLU A 5 -5.15 13.10 22.62
CA GLU A 5 -4.27 13.50 21.52
C GLU A 5 -4.60 12.78 20.20
N TRP A 6 -4.89 11.46 20.24
CA TRP A 6 -5.18 10.75 18.98
C TRP A 6 -6.60 11.04 18.48
N ILE A 7 -7.55 11.27 19.39
CA ILE A 7 -8.92 11.67 19.02
C ILE A 7 -8.85 13.05 18.33
N ASP A 8 -8.16 14.01 18.97
CA ASP A 8 -7.97 15.36 18.43
C ASP A 8 -7.33 15.31 17.05
N TRP A 9 -6.32 14.45 16.87
CA TRP A 9 -5.68 14.26 15.56
C TRP A 9 -6.65 13.73 14.50
N ILE A 10 -7.48 12.73 14.83
CA ILE A 10 -8.49 12.17 13.91
C ILE A 10 -9.57 13.22 13.57
N GLU A 11 -10.06 13.94 14.59
CA GLU A 11 -11.08 14.97 14.40
C GLU A 11 -10.55 16.11 13.52
N ASP A 12 -9.30 16.53 13.74
CA ASP A 12 -8.64 17.54 12.92
C ASP A 12 -8.45 17.05 11.46
N ALA A 13 -7.94 15.82 11.29
CA ALA A 13 -7.76 15.23 9.98
C ALA A 13 -9.09 15.08 9.20
N THR A 14 -10.18 14.82 9.91
CA THR A 14 -11.52 14.72 9.33
C THR A 14 -12.08 16.11 8.97
N LYS A 15 -11.94 17.07 9.88
CA LYS A 15 -12.38 18.46 9.70
C LYS A 15 -11.68 19.10 8.49
N ASN A 16 -10.39 18.86 8.34
CA ASN A 16 -9.57 19.38 7.24
C ASN A 16 -9.67 18.52 5.96
N LYS A 17 -10.55 17.51 5.95
CA LYS A 17 -10.82 16.61 4.80
C LYS A 17 -9.59 15.77 4.36
N TYR A 18 -8.58 15.64 5.21
CA TYR A 18 -7.45 14.72 4.95
C TYR A 18 -7.86 13.25 5.07
N ILE A 19 -8.91 12.98 5.88
CA ILE A 19 -9.52 11.64 6.03
C ILE A 19 -11.02 11.79 5.79
N LYS A 20 -11.56 10.96 4.90
CA LYS A 20 -13.00 10.96 4.60
C LYS A 20 -13.80 10.41 5.79
N TYR A 21 -14.83 11.13 6.19
CA TYR A 21 -15.78 10.70 7.22
C TYR A 21 -16.99 10.02 6.58
N TYR A 22 -17.37 8.88 7.12
CA TYR A 22 -18.55 8.11 6.74
C TYR A 22 -19.57 8.15 7.88
N GLU A 23 -20.79 8.58 7.61
CA GLU A 23 -21.85 8.57 8.61
C GLU A 23 -22.17 7.11 9.03
N PHE A 24 -22.10 6.81 10.33
CA PHE A 24 -22.32 5.47 10.87
C PHE A 24 -23.69 4.92 10.49
N LYS A 25 -24.73 5.78 10.48
CA LYS A 25 -26.10 5.42 10.11
C LYS A 25 -26.23 4.94 8.66
N SER A 26 -25.27 5.24 7.79
CA SER A 26 -25.26 4.77 6.40
C SER A 26 -24.83 3.30 6.26
N PHE A 27 -24.36 2.68 7.35
CA PHE A 27 -23.97 1.26 7.37
C PHE A 27 -25.11 0.38 7.88
N SER A 28 -25.46 -0.66 7.12
CA SER A 28 -26.49 -1.64 7.46
C SER A 28 -25.90 -3.06 7.45
N ASN A 29 -26.66 -4.04 7.96
CA ASN A 29 -26.27 -5.46 7.98
C ASN A 29 -24.89 -5.72 8.58
N LYS A 30 -24.55 -5.00 9.66
CA LYS A 30 -23.27 -5.15 10.36
C LYS A 30 -23.17 -6.55 10.97
N LYS A 31 -22.18 -7.32 10.53
CA LYS A 31 -21.88 -8.66 11.03
C LYS A 31 -20.43 -8.73 11.48
N LYS A 32 -20.19 -9.13 12.72
CA LYS A 32 -18.82 -9.35 13.23
C LYS A 32 -18.18 -10.51 12.47
N ILE A 33 -17.01 -10.30 11.87
CA ILE A 33 -16.27 -11.30 11.09
C ILE A 33 -14.92 -11.67 11.72
N GLY A 34 -14.47 -10.87 12.69
CA GLY A 34 -13.21 -11.15 13.38
C GLY A 34 -13.04 -10.31 14.63
N SER A 35 -12.08 -10.72 15.45
CA SER A 35 -11.59 -9.92 16.58
C SER A 35 -10.15 -10.32 16.90
N GLY A 36 -9.35 -9.37 17.33
CA GLY A 36 -7.93 -9.61 17.65
C GLY A 36 -7.37 -8.52 18.56
N GLY A 37 -6.08 -8.46 18.66
CA GLY A 37 -5.37 -7.48 19.49
C GLY A 37 -5.72 -6.03 19.14
N PHE A 38 -6.02 -5.75 17.90
CA PHE A 38 -6.28 -4.40 17.39
C PHE A 38 -7.75 -3.97 17.48
N GLY A 39 -8.68 -4.89 17.72
CA GLY A 39 -10.10 -4.55 17.83
C GLY A 39 -11.02 -5.59 17.21
N LYS A 40 -12.28 -5.21 17.03
CA LYS A 40 -13.29 -6.01 16.36
C LYS A 40 -13.37 -5.61 14.89
N ILE A 41 -13.63 -6.58 14.02
CA ILE A 41 -13.80 -6.32 12.59
C ILE A 41 -15.21 -6.74 12.20
N TYR A 42 -15.92 -5.85 11.52
CA TYR A 42 -17.29 -6.09 11.03
C TYR A 42 -17.31 -5.99 9.51
N ARG A 43 -18.09 -6.82 8.88
CA ARG A 43 -18.57 -6.65 7.52
C ARG A 43 -19.85 -5.82 7.59
N ALA A 44 -19.99 -4.82 6.75
CA ALA A 44 -21.18 -3.97 6.69
C ALA A 44 -21.49 -3.58 5.24
N ASN A 45 -22.76 -3.32 4.97
CA ASN A 45 -23.22 -2.78 3.69
C ASN A 45 -23.26 -1.24 3.83
N TRP A 46 -22.71 -0.52 2.85
CA TRP A 46 -22.74 0.94 2.81
C TRP A 46 -23.73 1.40 1.75
N LYS A 47 -24.65 2.31 2.12
CA LYS A 47 -25.74 2.79 1.26
C LYS A 47 -26.42 1.64 0.48
N ASN A 48 -27.68 1.58 0.44
CA ASN A 48 -28.54 0.71 -0.39
C ASN A 48 -28.01 -0.71 -0.72
N ASN A 49 -27.24 -1.31 0.18
CA ASN A 49 -26.78 -2.72 0.14
C ASN A 49 -25.85 -3.13 -1.03
N ARG A 50 -25.35 -2.18 -1.84
CA ARG A 50 -24.52 -2.57 -3.01
C ARG A 50 -23.03 -2.67 -2.69
N ASN A 51 -22.53 -1.84 -1.77
CA ASN A 51 -21.11 -1.80 -1.46
C ASN A 51 -20.83 -2.42 -0.10
N ILE A 52 -20.07 -3.52 -0.08
CA ILE A 52 -19.67 -4.20 1.15
C ILE A 52 -18.31 -3.66 1.60
N LEU A 53 -18.22 -3.19 2.83
CA LEU A 53 -17.02 -2.64 3.43
C LEU A 53 -16.68 -3.35 4.74
N ALA A 54 -15.43 -3.27 5.15
CA ALA A 54 -14.97 -3.73 6.46
C ALA A 54 -14.86 -2.53 7.40
N LEU A 55 -15.35 -2.69 8.63
CA LEU A 55 -15.22 -1.71 9.70
C LEU A 55 -14.34 -2.32 10.79
N LYS A 56 -13.15 -1.75 11.01
CA LYS A 56 -12.18 -2.20 12.04
C LYS A 56 -12.26 -1.24 13.22
N SER A 57 -12.77 -1.72 14.36
CA SER A 57 -12.92 -0.88 15.56
C SER A 57 -11.57 -0.55 16.17
N ILE A 58 -11.46 0.63 16.75
CA ILE A 58 -10.25 1.18 17.36
C ILE A 58 -10.34 1.00 18.86
N LYS A 59 -9.36 0.34 19.47
CA LYS A 59 -9.25 0.25 20.95
C LYS A 59 -8.32 1.38 21.44
N ASP A 60 -8.67 2.00 22.57
CA ASP A 60 -7.85 3.05 23.20
C ASP A 60 -6.40 2.60 23.41
N THR A 61 -6.20 1.34 23.80
CA THR A 61 -4.86 0.77 24.03
C THR A 61 -4.00 0.67 22.77
N THR A 62 -4.61 0.80 21.57
CA THR A 62 -3.91 0.68 20.29
C THR A 62 -3.92 2.00 19.49
N ALA A 63 -4.33 3.10 20.11
CA ALA A 63 -4.48 4.40 19.44
C ALA A 63 -3.24 4.83 18.64
N ARG A 64 -2.04 4.73 19.25
CA ARG A 64 -0.78 5.06 18.58
C ARG A 64 -0.55 4.24 17.33
N LYS A 65 -0.86 2.93 17.39
CA LYS A 65 -0.71 2.02 16.23
C LYS A 65 -1.67 2.40 15.11
N ILE A 66 -2.85 2.88 15.46
CA ILE A 66 -3.88 3.27 14.49
C ILE A 66 -3.53 4.57 13.79
N VAL A 67 -3.04 5.57 14.54
CA VAL A 67 -2.52 6.80 13.92
C VAL A 67 -1.38 6.44 12.96
N ASN A 68 -0.50 5.53 13.36
CA ASN A 68 0.57 5.03 12.48
C ASN A 68 -0.01 4.32 11.24
N GLU A 69 -1.00 3.43 11.43
CA GLU A 69 -1.69 2.75 10.33
C GLU A 69 -2.33 3.76 9.36
N LEU A 70 -2.98 4.79 9.87
CA LEU A 70 -3.60 5.84 9.05
C LEU A 70 -2.55 6.65 8.26
N LYS A 71 -1.43 7.00 8.89
CA LYS A 71 -0.33 7.70 8.21
C LYS A 71 0.23 6.85 7.07
N VAL A 72 0.57 5.58 7.35
CA VAL A 72 1.11 4.64 6.36
C VAL A 72 0.09 4.38 5.24
N GLN A 73 -1.17 4.12 5.58
CA GLN A 73 -2.23 3.86 4.59
C GLN A 73 -2.44 5.06 3.65
N ARG A 74 -2.26 6.28 4.14
CA ARG A 74 -2.35 7.49 3.30
C ARG A 74 -1.21 7.54 2.28
N GLU A 75 -0.05 7.02 2.64
CA GLU A 75 1.12 6.93 1.74
C GLU A 75 0.98 5.79 0.71
N LEU A 76 0.18 4.76 1.00
CA LEU A 76 0.08 3.53 0.22
C LEU A 76 -1.19 3.45 -0.64
N ILE A 77 -1.66 4.55 -1.19
CA ILE A 77 -2.99 4.65 -1.83
C ILE A 77 -3.14 3.77 -3.09
N PHE A 78 -2.07 3.42 -3.80
CA PHE A 78 -2.15 2.99 -5.20
C PHE A 78 -1.62 1.58 -5.52
N HIS A 79 -1.59 0.63 -4.59
CA HIS A 79 -1.13 -0.71 -4.92
C HIS A 79 -2.26 -1.75 -4.84
N ASN A 80 -2.46 -2.51 -5.92
CA ASN A 80 -3.57 -3.48 -6.04
C ASN A 80 -3.54 -4.60 -5.00
N ASN A 81 -2.37 -4.94 -4.49
CA ASN A 81 -2.18 -5.98 -3.49
C ASN A 81 -2.06 -5.44 -2.06
N ILE A 82 -2.48 -4.20 -1.83
CA ILE A 82 -2.64 -3.60 -0.50
C ILE A 82 -4.13 -3.35 -0.25
N ILE A 83 -4.57 -3.61 0.96
CA ILE A 83 -5.97 -3.38 1.37
C ILE A 83 -6.26 -1.87 1.35
N LYS A 84 -7.35 -1.47 0.70
CA LYS A 84 -7.68 -0.04 0.57
C LYS A 84 -8.29 0.49 1.86
N PHE A 85 -7.82 1.65 2.28
CA PHE A 85 -8.41 2.47 3.34
C PHE A 85 -9.29 3.54 2.68
N TYR A 86 -10.53 3.66 3.14
CA TYR A 86 -11.48 4.63 2.56
C TYR A 86 -11.74 5.82 3.49
N GLY A 87 -11.58 5.65 4.80
CA GLY A 87 -11.86 6.70 5.76
C GLY A 87 -12.24 6.17 7.13
N ILE A 88 -12.93 6.97 7.90
CA ILE A 88 -13.33 6.61 9.26
C ILE A 88 -14.83 6.83 9.47
N THR A 89 -15.36 6.14 10.49
CA THR A 89 -16.72 6.34 11.00
C THR A 89 -16.71 6.28 12.52
N ILE A 90 -17.73 6.84 13.14
CA ILE A 90 -17.87 6.87 14.61
C ILE A 90 -19.23 6.26 14.97
N ASP A 91 -19.22 5.19 15.77
CA ASP A 91 -20.44 4.66 16.38
C ASP A 91 -20.70 5.45 17.67
N ASP A 92 -21.68 6.32 17.63
CA ASP A 92 -22.13 7.17 18.75
C ASP A 92 -23.55 6.80 19.22
N GLN A 93 -24.06 5.63 18.81
CA GLN A 93 -25.43 5.23 19.10
C GLN A 93 -25.66 4.87 20.58
N ASN A 94 -24.59 4.57 21.33
CA ASN A 94 -24.67 4.30 22.76
C ASN A 94 -24.32 5.57 23.56
N PRO A 95 -25.23 6.05 24.42
CA PRO A 95 -24.95 7.24 25.22
C PRO A 95 -23.66 7.10 26.02
N GLY A 96 -22.76 8.07 25.90
CA GLY A 96 -21.48 8.12 26.62
C GLY A 96 -20.36 7.27 26.04
N SER A 97 -20.55 6.62 24.89
CA SER A 97 -19.52 5.80 24.25
C SER A 97 -19.39 6.13 22.77
N LYS A 98 -18.25 6.68 22.37
CA LYS A 98 -17.89 6.84 20.96
C LYS A 98 -16.91 5.71 20.56
N GLU A 99 -17.27 4.87 19.61
CA GLU A 99 -16.36 3.86 19.07
C GLU A 99 -15.91 4.27 17.65
N TYR A 100 -14.65 4.61 17.52
CA TYR A 100 -14.04 4.98 16.25
C TYR A 100 -13.74 3.72 15.43
N MET A 101 -14.00 3.76 14.12
CA MET A 101 -13.75 2.61 13.24
C MET A 101 -13.11 3.06 11.93
N LEU A 102 -12.13 2.28 11.44
CA LEU A 102 -11.56 2.42 10.10
C LEU A 102 -12.53 1.80 9.09
N VAL A 103 -12.78 2.52 7.99
CA VAL A 103 -13.61 2.05 6.87
C VAL A 103 -12.64 1.56 5.78
N MET A 104 -12.70 0.28 5.46
CA MET A 104 -11.71 -0.40 4.63
C MET A 104 -12.37 -1.30 3.56
N GLU A 105 -11.59 -1.67 2.56
CA GLU A 105 -11.95 -2.69 1.57
C GLU A 105 -12.29 -4.00 2.30
N TYR A 106 -13.39 -4.64 1.90
CA TYR A 106 -13.79 -5.94 2.44
C TYR A 106 -13.17 -7.06 1.61
N ALA A 107 -12.36 -7.89 2.23
CA ALA A 107 -11.77 -9.08 1.62
C ALA A 107 -12.75 -10.28 1.81
N ASP A 108 -13.29 -10.76 0.71
CA ASP A 108 -14.36 -11.76 0.68
C ASP A 108 -13.93 -13.17 1.10
N SER A 109 -12.66 -13.49 0.95
CA SER A 109 -12.12 -14.83 1.18
C SER A 109 -11.33 -14.95 2.50
N GLY A 110 -11.30 -13.87 3.29
CA GLY A 110 -10.67 -13.84 4.62
C GLY A 110 -9.15 -13.77 4.60
N THR A 111 -8.50 -14.33 5.61
CA THR A 111 -7.03 -14.32 5.74
C THR A 111 -6.39 -15.39 4.86
N LEU A 112 -5.15 -15.16 4.44
CA LEU A 112 -4.35 -16.14 3.69
C LEU A 112 -4.29 -17.48 4.43
N ARG A 113 -4.11 -17.47 5.75
CA ARG A 113 -4.11 -18.66 6.60
C ARG A 113 -5.34 -19.53 6.33
N ARG A 114 -6.52 -18.97 6.53
CA ARG A 114 -7.79 -19.68 6.33
C ARG A 114 -8.03 -20.08 4.88
N TYR A 115 -7.60 -19.23 3.95
CA TYR A 115 -7.73 -19.48 2.52
C TYR A 115 -6.91 -20.72 2.11
N LEU A 116 -5.66 -20.80 2.56
CA LEU A 116 -4.77 -21.93 2.29
C LEU A 116 -5.33 -23.25 2.88
N GLU A 117 -5.73 -23.20 4.15
CA GLU A 117 -6.34 -24.36 4.85
C GLU A 117 -7.56 -24.89 4.11
N LYS A 118 -8.44 -23.99 3.68
CA LYS A 118 -9.71 -24.33 3.00
C LYS A 118 -9.49 -24.88 1.59
N ASN A 119 -8.46 -24.43 0.89
CA ASN A 119 -8.26 -24.73 -0.54
C ASN A 119 -7.05 -25.63 -0.81
N THR A 120 -6.54 -26.34 0.21
CA THR A 120 -5.33 -27.18 0.13
C THR A 120 -5.34 -28.13 -1.08
N SER A 121 -6.46 -28.79 -1.33
CA SER A 121 -6.60 -29.80 -2.39
C SER A 121 -6.84 -29.19 -3.79
N SER A 122 -7.23 -27.94 -3.88
CA SER A 122 -7.60 -27.30 -5.15
C SER A 122 -6.56 -26.34 -5.71
N LEU A 123 -5.63 -25.85 -4.86
CA LEU A 123 -4.60 -24.90 -5.27
C LEU A 123 -3.50 -25.56 -6.10
N THR A 124 -3.37 -25.10 -7.33
CA THR A 124 -2.31 -25.52 -8.24
C THR A 124 -1.01 -24.76 -7.96
N TRP A 125 0.12 -25.23 -8.49
CA TRP A 125 1.38 -24.49 -8.41
C TRP A 125 1.29 -23.13 -9.10
N ASN A 126 0.50 -23.04 -10.18
CA ASN A 126 0.28 -21.75 -10.85
C ASN A 126 -0.38 -20.73 -9.91
N ASP A 127 -1.34 -21.17 -9.11
CA ASP A 127 -2.00 -20.31 -8.12
C ASP A 127 -1.02 -19.89 -7.01
N LYS A 128 -0.22 -20.84 -6.52
CA LYS A 128 0.80 -20.60 -5.49
C LYS A 128 1.87 -19.59 -5.97
N PHE A 129 2.33 -19.71 -7.21
CA PHE A 129 3.28 -18.75 -7.81
C PHE A 129 2.68 -17.35 -7.89
N LYS A 130 1.42 -17.23 -8.32
CA LYS A 130 0.71 -15.94 -8.41
C LYS A 130 0.56 -15.30 -7.01
N MET A 131 0.16 -16.09 -6.01
CA MET A 131 0.02 -15.61 -4.64
C MET A 131 1.36 -15.11 -4.09
N ALA A 132 2.43 -15.90 -4.28
CA ALA A 132 3.79 -15.57 -3.88
C ALA A 132 4.27 -14.27 -4.53
N TYR A 133 4.06 -14.16 -5.85
CA TYR A 133 4.42 -12.97 -6.61
C TYR A 133 3.67 -11.72 -6.13
N GLN A 134 2.34 -11.81 -5.98
CA GLN A 134 1.51 -10.69 -5.56
C GLN A 134 1.89 -10.18 -4.16
N LEU A 135 2.17 -11.12 -3.24
CA LEU A 135 2.59 -10.79 -1.89
C LEU A 135 3.97 -10.12 -1.89
N SER A 136 4.94 -10.71 -2.59
CA SER A 136 6.30 -10.16 -2.67
C SER A 136 6.30 -8.77 -3.34
N ASN A 137 5.47 -8.59 -4.37
CA ASN A 137 5.33 -7.31 -5.08
C ASN A 137 4.72 -6.24 -4.17
N ALA A 138 3.75 -6.59 -3.31
CA ALA A 138 3.20 -5.66 -2.32
C ALA A 138 4.28 -5.19 -1.33
N VAL A 139 5.13 -6.13 -0.85
CA VAL A 139 6.22 -5.78 0.07
C VAL A 139 7.33 -5.00 -0.65
N SER A 140 7.59 -5.30 -1.93
CA SER A 140 8.52 -4.52 -2.75
C SER A 140 8.08 -3.05 -2.82
N TYR A 141 6.79 -2.82 -3.06
CA TYR A 141 6.22 -1.47 -3.07
C TYR A 141 6.40 -0.76 -1.72
N LEU A 142 6.20 -1.46 -0.58
CA LEU A 142 6.47 -0.87 0.74
C LEU A 142 7.95 -0.45 0.88
N HIS A 143 8.85 -1.35 0.47
CA HIS A 143 10.29 -1.11 0.57
C HIS A 143 10.75 0.04 -0.33
N ASP A 144 10.10 0.26 -1.49
CA ASP A 144 10.35 1.41 -2.37
C ASP A 144 9.92 2.71 -1.68
N GLU A 145 8.85 2.67 -0.90
CA GLU A 145 8.37 3.80 -0.08
C GLU A 145 9.13 3.94 1.24
N ASN A 146 10.21 3.17 1.44
CA ASN A 146 11.01 3.12 2.68
C ASN A 146 10.20 2.73 3.92
N ILE A 147 9.15 1.96 3.71
CA ILE A 147 8.30 1.43 4.79
C ILE A 147 8.67 -0.03 5.01
N VAL A 148 8.89 -0.39 6.27
CA VAL A 148 9.07 -1.78 6.75
C VAL A 148 7.78 -2.17 7.44
N HIS A 149 7.20 -3.31 7.05
CA HIS A 149 5.91 -3.77 7.58
C HIS A 149 6.01 -4.19 9.05
N CYS A 150 7.07 -4.90 9.42
CA CYS A 150 7.39 -5.35 10.79
C CYS A 150 6.46 -6.41 11.38
N ASP A 151 5.35 -6.76 10.74
CA ASP A 151 4.36 -7.73 11.27
C ASP A 151 3.76 -8.60 10.14
N LEU A 152 4.60 -9.07 9.23
CA LEU A 152 4.18 -9.94 8.12
C LEU A 152 3.89 -11.35 8.64
N HIS A 153 2.64 -11.79 8.52
CA HIS A 153 2.19 -13.16 8.78
C HIS A 153 0.87 -13.41 8.06
N SER A 154 0.48 -14.66 7.88
CA SER A 154 -0.66 -15.04 7.04
C SER A 154 -2.03 -14.55 7.54
N CYS A 155 -2.12 -14.08 8.78
CA CYS A 155 -3.36 -13.44 9.27
C CYS A 155 -3.43 -11.95 8.89
N ASN A 156 -2.29 -11.31 8.54
CA ASN A 156 -2.23 -9.93 8.04
C ASN A 156 -2.20 -9.85 6.51
N VAL A 157 -2.27 -11.00 5.86
CA VAL A 157 -2.44 -11.12 4.41
C VAL A 157 -3.86 -11.62 4.16
N LEU A 158 -4.66 -10.84 3.42
CA LEU A 158 -6.05 -11.17 3.11
C LEU A 158 -6.15 -11.65 1.66
N VAL A 159 -7.26 -12.31 1.34
CA VAL A 159 -7.56 -12.74 -0.03
C VAL A 159 -8.91 -12.14 -0.44
N HIS A 160 -8.93 -11.42 -1.56
CA HIS A 160 -10.13 -10.82 -2.13
C HIS A 160 -10.21 -11.10 -3.62
N GLN A 161 -11.29 -11.73 -4.08
CA GLN A 161 -11.47 -12.10 -5.49
C GLN A 161 -10.22 -12.84 -6.03
N ASN A 162 -9.73 -13.79 -5.25
CA ASN A 162 -8.52 -14.58 -5.54
C ASN A 162 -7.23 -13.76 -5.67
N LYS A 163 -7.19 -12.54 -5.17
CA LYS A 163 -5.98 -11.69 -5.15
C LYS A 163 -5.51 -11.47 -3.71
N ILE A 164 -4.21 -11.44 -3.53
CA ILE A 164 -3.58 -11.09 -2.25
C ILE A 164 -3.82 -9.61 -1.95
N LYS A 165 -4.13 -9.33 -0.68
CA LYS A 165 -4.29 -7.99 -0.13
C LYS A 165 -3.51 -7.90 1.19
N LEU A 166 -2.38 -7.24 1.18
CA LEU A 166 -1.59 -7.00 2.40
C LEU A 166 -2.31 -5.99 3.29
N ALA A 167 -2.34 -6.23 4.59
CA ALA A 167 -3.15 -5.46 5.55
C ALA A 167 -2.43 -5.29 6.88
N ASP A 168 -2.94 -4.43 7.73
CA ASP A 168 -2.53 -4.18 9.12
C ASP A 168 -1.14 -3.53 9.25
N PHE A 169 -1.09 -2.23 9.00
CA PHE A 169 0.13 -1.42 9.05
C PHE A 169 0.38 -0.79 10.43
N GLY A 170 -0.29 -1.28 11.48
CA GLY A 170 -0.19 -0.69 12.83
C GLY A 170 1.21 -0.77 13.46
N LEU A 171 2.04 -1.73 13.03
CA LEU A 171 3.44 -1.87 13.47
C LEU A 171 4.46 -1.43 12.41
N SER A 172 3.99 -1.01 11.24
CA SER A 172 4.88 -0.57 10.14
C SER A 172 5.61 0.71 10.53
N LYS A 173 6.80 0.89 9.96
CA LYS A 173 7.60 2.08 10.25
C LYS A 173 8.28 2.59 8.98
N ASN A 174 8.35 3.90 8.86
CA ASN A 174 9.22 4.54 7.90
C ASN A 174 10.66 4.47 8.44
N ILE A 175 11.61 4.09 7.59
CA ILE A 175 13.02 3.89 7.96
C ILE A 175 13.63 5.20 8.50
N TYR A 176 13.17 6.33 7.99
CA TYR A 176 13.68 7.65 8.35
C TYR A 176 13.00 8.28 9.58
N ASP A 177 11.96 7.64 10.16
CA ASP A 177 11.27 8.15 11.36
C ASP A 177 11.78 7.43 12.61
N PRO A 178 12.66 8.07 13.41
CA PRO A 178 13.21 7.46 14.62
C PRO A 178 12.20 7.36 15.77
N THR A 179 11.04 8.02 15.66
CA THR A 179 10.06 8.05 16.75
C THR A 179 9.23 6.77 16.85
N VAL A 180 9.22 5.96 15.79
CA VAL A 180 8.45 4.71 15.75
C VAL A 180 9.36 3.55 16.17
N SER A 181 9.32 3.18 17.46
CA SER A 181 9.97 1.97 17.94
C SER A 181 9.06 0.76 17.70
N SER A 182 9.57 -0.26 17.04
CA SER A 182 8.85 -1.53 16.84
C SER A 182 8.87 -2.37 18.14
N GLN A 183 8.17 -1.89 19.17
CA GLN A 183 7.95 -2.64 20.40
C GLN A 183 6.72 -3.53 20.27
N GLY A 184 6.71 -4.41 19.30
CA GLY A 184 5.66 -5.40 19.15
C GLY A 184 6.25 -6.80 19.19
N ALA A 185 5.62 -7.68 19.95
CA ALA A 185 5.89 -9.11 19.83
C ALA A 185 5.15 -9.59 18.57
N GLY A 186 5.84 -9.70 17.46
CA GLY A 186 5.32 -10.33 16.24
C GLY A 186 5.05 -11.82 16.47
N VAL A 187 4.41 -12.47 15.51
CA VAL A 187 4.11 -13.91 15.57
C VAL A 187 5.42 -14.69 15.34
N ALA A 188 5.86 -15.43 16.35
CA ALA A 188 7.19 -16.06 16.45
C ALA A 188 7.69 -16.75 15.17
N PRO A 189 6.91 -17.60 14.48
CA PRO A 189 7.38 -18.23 13.25
C PRO A 189 7.88 -17.27 12.17
N TYR A 190 7.31 -16.08 12.07
CA TYR A 190 7.58 -15.12 11.00
C TYR A 190 8.57 -14.03 11.41
N LEU A 191 8.90 -13.97 12.72
CA LEU A 191 9.75 -12.91 13.26
C LEU A 191 11.22 -13.22 13.00
N ASP A 192 11.96 -12.22 12.52
CA ASP A 192 13.41 -12.30 12.27
C ASP A 192 14.14 -12.90 13.49
N PRO A 193 14.92 -13.99 13.31
CA PRO A 193 15.64 -14.63 14.40
C PRO A 193 16.53 -13.70 15.23
N LYS A 194 17.09 -12.66 14.61
CA LYS A 194 17.92 -11.66 15.30
C LYS A 194 17.17 -10.93 16.42
N LYS A 195 15.84 -10.82 16.28
CA LYS A 195 14.98 -10.18 17.30
C LYS A 195 14.97 -10.99 18.61
N PHE A 196 15.17 -12.30 18.53
CA PHE A 196 15.25 -13.19 19.71
C PHE A 196 16.63 -13.17 20.37
N CYS A 197 17.66 -12.80 19.63
CA CYS A 197 19.06 -12.85 20.10
C CYS A 197 19.52 -11.50 20.67
N LEU A 198 19.02 -10.39 20.12
CA LEU A 198 19.53 -9.05 20.37
C LEU A 198 18.42 -8.14 20.89
N ASN A 199 18.53 -7.72 22.14
CA ASN A 199 17.52 -6.85 22.79
C ASN A 199 17.27 -5.54 22.07
N LYS A 200 18.26 -5.02 21.36
CA LYS A 200 18.19 -3.75 20.64
C LYS A 200 18.08 -3.91 19.11
N TYR A 201 17.82 -5.13 18.60
CA TYR A 201 17.68 -5.33 17.15
C TYR A 201 16.43 -4.61 16.63
N SER A 202 16.64 -3.70 15.70
CA SER A 202 15.55 -2.98 15.03
C SER A 202 15.20 -3.70 13.73
N LEU A 203 13.95 -4.11 13.60
CA LEU A 203 13.44 -4.74 12.37
C LEU A 203 13.67 -3.82 11.17
N ASN A 204 14.00 -4.37 10.02
CA ASN A 204 14.37 -3.63 8.81
C ASN A 204 13.85 -4.36 7.56
N LYS A 205 14.17 -3.87 6.36
CA LYS A 205 13.73 -4.47 5.09
C LYS A 205 14.09 -5.98 5.02
N LYS A 206 15.27 -6.38 5.53
CA LYS A 206 15.69 -7.80 5.53
C LYS A 206 14.90 -8.64 6.56
N SER A 207 14.31 -8.01 7.58
CA SER A 207 13.41 -8.69 8.51
C SER A 207 12.07 -9.04 7.83
N ASP A 208 11.52 -8.14 7.02
CA ASP A 208 10.34 -8.44 6.19
C ASP A 208 10.64 -9.58 5.19
N VAL A 209 11.86 -9.60 4.62
CA VAL A 209 12.27 -10.68 3.70
C VAL A 209 12.29 -12.03 4.41
N TYR A 210 12.74 -12.08 5.67
CA TYR A 210 12.62 -13.32 6.48
C TYR A 210 11.17 -13.78 6.58
N SER A 211 10.27 -12.86 6.94
CA SER A 211 8.83 -13.16 7.06
C SER A 211 8.24 -13.64 5.72
N ILE A 212 8.66 -13.04 4.61
CA ILE A 212 8.28 -13.47 3.24
C ILE A 212 8.74 -14.91 3.02
N GLY A 213 9.96 -15.28 3.39
CA GLY A 213 10.45 -16.67 3.28
C GLY A 213 9.51 -17.66 3.94
N VAL A 214 9.08 -17.36 5.18
CA VAL A 214 8.15 -18.21 5.93
C VAL A 214 6.77 -18.26 5.25
N LEU A 215 6.27 -17.11 4.76
CA LEU A 215 4.98 -17.02 4.04
C LEU A 215 5.01 -17.80 2.72
N LEU A 216 6.11 -17.77 1.98
CA LEU A 216 6.27 -18.55 0.74
C LEU A 216 6.26 -20.06 1.04
N TRP A 217 6.91 -20.50 2.15
CA TRP A 217 6.82 -21.89 2.60
C TRP A 217 5.36 -22.24 2.96
N GLU A 218 4.65 -21.36 3.70
CA GLU A 218 3.24 -21.58 4.08
C GLU A 218 2.34 -21.68 2.83
N ILE A 219 2.58 -20.86 1.80
CA ILE A 219 1.86 -20.96 0.51
C ILE A 219 2.15 -22.34 -0.13
N SER A 220 3.39 -22.81 -0.11
CA SER A 220 3.74 -24.11 -0.70
C SER A 220 3.11 -25.29 0.04
N SER A 221 3.10 -25.24 1.36
CA SER A 221 2.63 -26.33 2.24
C SER A 221 1.11 -26.31 2.45
N CYS A 222 0.48 -25.13 2.32
CA CYS A 222 -0.91 -24.87 2.73
C CYS A 222 -1.17 -25.18 4.22
N ARG A 223 -0.10 -25.14 5.06
CA ARG A 223 -0.17 -25.42 6.50
C ARG A 223 0.49 -24.29 7.29
N PRO A 224 0.04 -24.02 8.52
CA PRO A 224 0.73 -23.08 9.41
C PRO A 224 2.18 -23.49 9.68
N PRO A 225 3.13 -22.54 9.73
CA PRO A 225 4.52 -22.90 10.05
C PRO A 225 4.63 -23.34 11.51
N PHE A 226 5.41 -24.41 11.73
CA PHE A 226 5.68 -25.04 13.02
C PHE A 226 4.43 -25.56 13.74
N GLU A 227 3.40 -25.96 12.97
CA GLU A 227 2.14 -26.51 13.48
C GLU A 227 2.34 -27.66 14.47
N ASN A 228 3.35 -28.50 14.23
CA ASN A 228 3.63 -29.70 15.03
C ASN A 228 4.59 -29.47 16.21
N VAL A 229 4.94 -28.21 16.51
CA VAL A 229 5.81 -27.93 17.66
C VAL A 229 5.01 -28.00 18.96
N TYR A 230 5.31 -29.03 19.75
CA TYR A 230 4.59 -29.33 20.98
C TYR A 230 4.56 -28.18 22.00
N ASN A 231 5.68 -27.45 22.14
CA ASN A 231 5.76 -26.34 23.08
C ASN A 231 6.10 -25.04 22.32
N PRO A 232 5.10 -24.16 22.08
CA PRO A 232 5.33 -22.91 21.35
C PRO A 232 6.21 -21.90 22.09
N HIS A 233 6.37 -22.03 23.42
CA HIS A 233 7.22 -21.10 24.19
C HIS A 233 8.71 -21.29 23.91
N VAL A 234 9.14 -22.48 23.50
CA VAL A 234 10.55 -22.73 23.15
C VAL A 234 10.87 -22.42 21.69
N LEU A 235 9.83 -22.16 20.87
CA LEU A 235 9.98 -21.96 19.44
C LEU A 235 10.90 -20.76 19.09
N PRO A 236 10.75 -19.57 19.73
CA PRO A 236 11.66 -18.45 19.48
C PRO A 236 13.14 -18.83 19.65
N MET A 237 13.46 -19.52 20.74
CA MET A 237 14.82 -19.97 21.01
C MET A 237 15.32 -20.96 19.95
N ARG A 238 14.46 -21.89 19.51
CA ARG A 238 14.84 -22.89 18.49
C ARG A 238 15.06 -22.23 17.12
N ILE A 239 14.21 -21.25 16.75
CA ILE A 239 14.36 -20.47 15.53
C ILE A 239 15.68 -19.66 15.56
N SER A 240 16.01 -19.07 16.71
CA SER A 240 17.26 -18.32 16.88
C SER A 240 18.50 -19.21 16.79
N LYS A 241 18.35 -20.50 17.06
CA LYS A 241 19.41 -21.53 16.90
C LYS A 241 19.40 -22.20 15.52
N GLY A 242 18.61 -21.69 14.57
CA GLY A 242 18.63 -22.17 13.19
C GLY A 242 17.48 -23.10 12.79
N LEU A 243 16.52 -23.38 13.69
CA LEU A 243 15.35 -24.19 13.31
C LEU A 243 14.60 -23.53 12.17
N ARG A 244 14.29 -24.29 11.13
CA ARG A 244 13.46 -23.89 9.98
C ARG A 244 12.52 -25.03 9.63
N GLU A 245 11.48 -24.72 8.87
CA GLU A 245 10.58 -25.73 8.31
C GLU A 245 11.30 -26.55 7.23
N THR A 246 10.90 -27.81 7.12
CA THR A 246 11.40 -28.71 6.06
C THR A 246 10.66 -28.38 4.74
N PRO A 247 11.38 -28.28 3.63
CA PRO A 247 10.73 -28.14 2.32
C PRO A 247 9.76 -29.28 2.05
N ILE A 248 8.60 -28.93 1.46
CA ILE A 248 7.54 -29.89 1.15
C ILE A 248 7.96 -30.73 -0.09
N PRO A 249 7.76 -32.05 -0.07
CA PRO A 249 8.03 -32.87 -1.25
C PRO A 249 7.31 -32.34 -2.49
N ASN A 250 7.98 -32.43 -3.63
CA ASN A 250 7.49 -31.96 -4.94
C ASN A 250 7.35 -30.43 -5.05
N THR A 251 7.91 -29.66 -4.13
CA THR A 251 8.06 -28.21 -4.31
C THR A 251 9.04 -27.96 -5.45
N PRO A 252 8.67 -27.14 -6.46
CA PRO A 252 9.61 -26.80 -7.54
C PRO A 252 10.90 -26.18 -6.97
N LYS A 253 12.05 -26.69 -7.39
CA LYS A 253 13.36 -26.38 -6.81
C LYS A 253 13.70 -24.88 -6.84
N ASP A 254 13.34 -24.19 -7.91
CA ASP A 254 13.59 -22.74 -8.01
C ASP A 254 12.76 -21.96 -6.97
N TYR A 255 11.51 -22.40 -6.72
CA TYR A 255 10.66 -21.80 -5.69
C TYR A 255 11.20 -22.12 -4.27
N GLU A 256 11.58 -23.38 -4.04
CA GLU A 256 12.21 -23.81 -2.78
C GLU A 256 13.43 -22.95 -2.44
N ARG A 257 14.30 -22.73 -3.44
CA ARG A 257 15.50 -21.89 -3.28
C ARG A 257 15.16 -20.45 -2.87
N ILE A 258 14.07 -19.87 -3.40
CA ILE A 258 13.66 -18.52 -3.05
C ILE A 258 13.40 -18.39 -1.54
N TYR A 259 12.52 -19.24 -0.99
CA TYR A 259 12.16 -19.09 0.41
C TYR A 259 13.29 -19.53 1.36
N THR A 260 14.12 -20.49 0.96
CA THR A 260 15.27 -20.91 1.78
C THR A 260 16.34 -19.80 1.82
N ASP A 261 16.53 -19.06 0.74
CA ASP A 261 17.38 -17.86 0.73
C ASP A 261 16.81 -16.75 1.63
N CYS A 262 15.50 -16.53 1.58
CA CYS A 262 14.83 -15.46 2.36
C CYS A 262 14.97 -15.65 3.87
N TRP A 263 14.90 -16.90 4.37
CA TRP A 263 14.92 -17.16 5.82
C TRP A 263 16.31 -17.50 6.39
N LYS A 264 17.38 -17.16 5.67
CA LYS A 264 18.76 -17.30 6.19
C LYS A 264 18.91 -16.59 7.53
N HIS A 265 19.82 -17.08 8.36
CA HIS A 265 20.00 -16.57 9.72
C HIS A 265 20.49 -15.13 9.71
N GLU A 266 21.53 -14.85 8.92
CA GLU A 266 22.10 -13.50 8.80
C GLU A 266 21.29 -12.66 7.82
N PRO A 267 20.84 -11.45 8.22
CA PRO A 267 20.06 -10.55 7.33
C PRO A 267 20.77 -10.22 6.02
N ASP A 268 22.09 -10.02 6.08
CA ASP A 268 22.88 -9.65 4.89
C ASP A 268 22.97 -10.78 3.87
N ASP A 269 22.84 -12.05 4.29
CA ASP A 269 22.82 -13.20 3.40
C ASP A 269 21.48 -13.39 2.69
N ARG A 270 20.44 -12.66 3.10
CA ARG A 270 19.10 -12.73 2.49
C ARG A 270 19.06 -11.87 1.23
N PRO A 271 18.31 -12.28 0.20
CA PRO A 271 18.10 -11.42 -0.97
C PRO A 271 17.38 -10.11 -0.60
N THR A 272 17.35 -9.16 -1.51
CA THR A 272 16.41 -8.04 -1.43
C THR A 272 15.01 -8.52 -1.85
N ILE A 273 13.98 -7.78 -1.50
CA ILE A 273 12.63 -8.14 -1.96
C ILE A 273 12.50 -8.03 -3.49
N HIS A 274 13.25 -7.14 -4.13
CA HIS A 274 13.31 -7.02 -5.60
C HIS A 274 13.89 -8.28 -6.24
N ASP A 275 14.93 -8.89 -5.63
CA ASP A 275 15.49 -10.16 -6.09
C ASP A 275 14.44 -11.28 -6.02
N VAL A 276 13.65 -11.29 -4.93
CA VAL A 276 12.56 -12.27 -4.74
C VAL A 276 11.51 -12.10 -5.85
N VAL A 277 11.07 -10.87 -6.10
CA VAL A 277 10.07 -10.55 -7.15
C VAL A 277 10.61 -11.00 -8.52
N THR A 278 11.85 -10.64 -8.84
CA THR A 278 12.50 -10.99 -10.12
C THR A 278 12.57 -12.51 -10.33
N LYS A 279 12.97 -13.26 -9.28
CA LYS A 279 13.02 -14.73 -9.34
C LYS A 279 11.63 -15.34 -9.54
N LEU A 280 10.61 -14.83 -8.86
CA LEU A 280 9.21 -15.29 -9.03
C LEU A 280 8.69 -14.98 -10.43
N GLU A 281 9.00 -13.81 -10.97
CA GLU A 281 8.66 -13.46 -12.37
C GLU A 281 9.28 -14.42 -13.38
N ALA A 282 10.54 -14.78 -13.16
CA ALA A 282 11.23 -15.76 -14.03
C ALA A 282 10.54 -17.13 -14.00
N ILE A 283 10.16 -17.60 -12.79
CA ILE A 283 9.39 -18.86 -12.65
C ILE A 283 8.06 -18.76 -13.40
N MET A 284 7.32 -17.68 -13.24
CA MET A 284 6.02 -17.48 -13.88
C MET A 284 6.16 -17.44 -15.41
N LYS A 285 7.16 -16.73 -15.92
CA LYS A 285 7.47 -16.64 -17.35
C LYS A 285 7.79 -18.02 -17.94
N ASN A 286 8.65 -18.79 -17.26
CA ASN A 286 9.06 -20.14 -17.73
C ASN A 286 7.88 -21.13 -17.73
N ASN A 287 6.87 -20.91 -16.92
CA ASN A 287 5.65 -21.73 -16.86
C ASN A 287 4.47 -21.13 -17.65
N ASN A 288 4.70 -20.08 -18.46
CA ASN A 288 3.68 -19.39 -19.27
C ASN A 288 2.50 -18.87 -18.42
N ILE A 289 2.77 -18.45 -17.19
CA ILE A 289 1.74 -17.95 -16.26
C ILE A 289 1.60 -16.44 -16.41
N THR A 290 0.43 -15.98 -16.78
CA THR A 290 0.15 -14.53 -16.85
C THR A 290 -0.11 -13.97 -15.46
N LYS A 291 0.40 -12.78 -15.19
CA LYS A 291 0.27 -12.10 -13.89
C LYS A 291 -1.20 -11.87 -13.49
N TYR A 292 -2.12 -11.84 -14.45
CA TYR A 292 -3.51 -11.40 -14.26
C TYR A 292 -4.56 -12.51 -14.32
N SER A 293 -4.24 -13.73 -14.81
CA SER A 293 -5.20 -14.83 -14.87
C SER A 293 -5.23 -15.62 -13.55
N TRP A 294 -6.42 -15.88 -13.02
CA TRP A 294 -6.65 -16.75 -11.86
C TRP A 294 -7.67 -17.82 -12.22
N THR A 295 -7.39 -19.06 -11.87
CA THR A 295 -8.35 -20.17 -11.99
C THR A 295 -8.97 -20.48 -10.64
N UNK A 296 -10.18 -20.30 -10.41
CA UNK A 296 -10.64 -20.53 -9.39
C UNK A 296 -10.55 -21.76 -9.08
N PRO A 297 -10.47 -22.06 -7.99
CA PRO A 297 -10.66 -23.42 -7.58
C PRO A 297 -12.10 -23.88 -7.89
N ILE A 298 -12.21 -24.99 -8.50
CA ILE A 298 -13.52 -25.59 -8.76
C ILE A 298 -14.07 -26.02 -7.40
N SER A 299 -15.05 -25.30 -6.88
CA SER A 299 -15.72 -25.69 -5.65
C SER A 299 -16.67 -26.87 -5.96
N ASN A 300 -16.27 -28.07 -5.59
CA ASN A 300 -17.18 -29.21 -5.54
C ASN A 300 -18.12 -29.05 -4.33
N SER A 301 -19.00 -28.08 -4.37
CA SER A 301 -20.10 -28.02 -3.41
C SER A 301 -21.39 -28.45 -4.12
N SER A 302 -21.76 -29.69 -3.89
CA SER A 302 -23.07 -30.23 -4.22
C SER A 302 -24.14 -29.65 -3.30
N HIS A 303 -24.56 -28.44 -3.56
CA HIS A 303 -25.85 -27.87 -3.10
C HIS A 303 -26.06 -26.53 -3.79
N ASP A 304 -26.69 -26.59 -4.94
CA ASP A 304 -27.72 -25.64 -5.38
C ASP A 304 -28.26 -26.04 -6.74
N ASN A 305 -29.35 -26.81 -6.70
CA ASN A 305 -30.18 -27.14 -7.85
C ASN A 305 -31.07 -25.95 -8.21
N LEU A 306 -30.53 -24.85 -8.74
CA LEU A 306 -31.39 -23.75 -9.22
C LEU A 306 -30.76 -22.87 -10.33
N SER A 307 -29.77 -23.39 -11.05
CA SER A 307 -29.22 -22.66 -12.20
C SER A 307 -28.90 -23.50 -13.44
N GLN A 308 -29.56 -24.64 -13.60
CA GLN A 308 -29.42 -25.52 -14.76
C GLN A 308 -30.59 -25.46 -15.76
N SER A 309 -31.17 -24.29 -16.03
CA SER A 309 -32.20 -24.22 -17.05
C SER A 309 -31.94 -23.27 -18.22
N PHE A 310 -30.73 -22.80 -18.41
CA PHE A 310 -30.42 -21.90 -19.54
C PHE A 310 -29.14 -22.20 -20.29
N ASN A 311 -28.88 -23.47 -20.65
CA ASN A 311 -27.87 -23.79 -21.66
C ASN A 311 -28.20 -25.06 -22.42
N ASN A 312 -29.20 -25.02 -23.26
CA ASN A 312 -29.35 -25.93 -24.38
C ASN A 312 -30.25 -25.28 -25.43
N ASN A 313 -29.66 -24.58 -26.34
CA ASN A 313 -30.14 -24.45 -27.70
C ASN A 313 -29.05 -23.80 -28.56
N MET A 314 -28.22 -24.65 -29.13
CA MET A 314 -27.40 -24.34 -30.28
C MET A 314 -28.23 -24.61 -31.50
N TYR A 315 -28.44 -23.63 -32.36
CA TYR A 315 -28.48 -23.76 -33.82
C TYR A 315 -28.77 -22.43 -34.55
N ASP A 316 -27.97 -22.21 -35.58
CA ASP A 316 -28.09 -21.36 -36.75
C ASP A 316 -27.92 -19.85 -36.67
N ALA A 317 -26.80 -19.46 -37.26
CA ALA A 317 -26.48 -18.11 -37.66
C ALA A 317 -27.30 -17.66 -38.87
N LYS A 318 -28.09 -16.63 -38.71
CA LYS A 318 -28.41 -15.69 -39.80
C LYS A 318 -28.72 -14.31 -39.21
N GLU A 319 -28.21 -13.32 -39.93
CA GLU A 319 -28.22 -11.90 -39.66
C GLU A 319 -29.51 -11.34 -39.02
N ILE A 320 -29.38 -10.66 -37.88
CA ILE A 320 -30.33 -9.63 -37.45
C ILE A 320 -29.53 -8.48 -36.77
N LYS A 321 -29.75 -7.27 -37.25
CA LYS A 321 -29.17 -6.03 -36.75
C LYS A 321 -29.48 -5.82 -35.25
N PRO A 322 -28.57 -5.20 -34.48
CA PRO A 322 -28.78 -5.07 -33.05
C PRO A 322 -29.81 -4.01 -32.70
N LEU A 323 -30.82 -4.43 -31.96
CA LEU A 323 -31.74 -3.54 -31.26
C LEU A 323 -31.38 -3.54 -29.77
N ILE A 324 -30.90 -2.41 -29.35
CA ILE A 324 -30.83 -1.92 -27.96
C ILE A 324 -30.21 -2.89 -26.94
N SER A 325 -28.93 -2.67 -26.69
CA SER A 325 -28.20 -3.22 -25.55
C SER A 325 -28.80 -2.78 -24.22
N SER A 326 -29.19 -3.74 -23.39
CA SER A 326 -29.36 -3.51 -21.97
C SER A 326 -27.99 -3.08 -21.35
N PRO A 327 -27.95 -2.10 -20.47
CA PRO A 327 -26.69 -1.63 -19.93
C PRO A 327 -26.10 -2.69 -19.01
N GLN A 328 -25.00 -3.28 -19.39
CA GLN A 328 -24.09 -3.89 -18.44
C GLN A 328 -23.54 -2.77 -17.58
N ILE A 329 -24.07 -2.63 -16.38
CA ILE A 329 -23.61 -1.66 -15.43
C ILE A 329 -22.29 -2.17 -14.86
N SER A 330 -21.18 -1.76 -15.44
CA SER A 330 -19.89 -1.86 -14.77
C SER A 330 -19.87 -0.76 -13.69
N PHE A 331 -20.01 -1.16 -12.45
CA PHE A 331 -19.90 -0.25 -11.31
C PHE A 331 -18.43 0.03 -10.98
N TYR A 332 -17.71 0.63 -11.90
CA TYR A 332 -16.63 1.54 -11.56
C TYR A 332 -17.23 2.94 -11.73
N GLU A 333 -17.36 3.70 -10.64
CA GLU A 333 -17.49 5.15 -10.79
C GLU A 333 -16.25 5.56 -11.58
N GLN A 334 -16.44 5.89 -12.85
CA GLN A 334 -15.38 6.45 -13.68
C GLN A 334 -15.00 7.76 -13.00
N LYS A 335 -13.76 7.83 -12.53
CA LYS A 335 -13.24 9.08 -11.94
C LYS A 335 -13.31 10.17 -13.01
N SER A 336 -13.70 11.35 -12.60
CA SER A 336 -13.59 12.51 -13.48
C SER A 336 -12.10 12.76 -13.79
N GLU A 337 -11.82 13.41 -14.90
CA GLU A 337 -10.45 13.78 -15.27
C GLU A 337 -9.81 14.63 -14.16
N LYS A 338 -10.58 15.47 -13.49
CA LYS A 338 -10.14 16.26 -12.35
C LYS A 338 -9.68 15.35 -11.18
N ASP A 339 -10.46 14.31 -10.82
CA ASP A 339 -10.08 13.35 -9.76
C ASP A 339 -8.80 12.59 -10.13
N ILE A 340 -8.60 12.33 -11.42
CA ILE A 340 -7.39 11.67 -11.93
C ILE A 340 -6.19 12.61 -11.79
N VAL A 341 -6.35 13.88 -12.12
CA VAL A 341 -5.29 14.90 -12.00
C VAL A 341 -4.92 15.12 -10.52
N ASP A 342 -5.90 15.16 -9.63
CA ASP A 342 -5.65 15.26 -8.18
C ASP A 342 -4.87 14.04 -7.68
N GLY A 343 -5.15 12.86 -8.23
CA GLY A 343 -4.37 11.65 -7.94
C GLY A 343 -2.94 11.71 -8.48
N ILE A 344 -2.73 12.28 -9.66
CA ILE A 344 -1.39 12.52 -10.22
C ILE A 344 -0.62 13.51 -9.32
N ALA A 345 -1.25 14.59 -8.90
CA ALA A 345 -0.67 15.59 -8.01
C ALA A 345 -0.23 14.94 -6.66
N ALA A 346 -1.02 14.02 -6.14
CA ALA A 346 -0.68 13.27 -4.92
C ALA A 346 0.54 12.33 -5.13
N ILE A 347 0.73 11.78 -6.33
CA ILE A 347 1.93 11.02 -6.70
C ILE A 347 3.15 11.96 -6.77
N SER A 348 2.93 13.18 -7.24
CA SER A 348 3.96 14.19 -7.44
C SER A 348 4.56 14.72 -6.14
N ASP A 349 3.85 14.57 -5.02
CA ASP A 349 4.31 14.97 -3.69
C ASP A 349 5.59 14.22 -3.22
N LYS A 350 6.05 13.22 -3.97
CA LYS A 350 7.20 12.39 -3.55
C LYS A 350 8.31 12.40 -4.60
N ILE A 351 9.55 12.53 -4.12
CA ILE A 351 10.74 12.26 -4.95
C ILE A 351 10.87 10.75 -5.08
N LEU A 352 10.50 10.24 -6.22
CA LEU A 352 10.56 8.80 -6.44
C LEU A 352 11.39 8.49 -7.67
N GLU A 353 12.32 7.56 -7.53
CA GLU A 353 13.13 7.07 -8.65
C GLU A 353 12.25 6.56 -9.81
N ASN A 354 11.02 6.17 -9.55
CA ASN A 354 10.10 5.61 -10.56
C ASN A 354 8.82 6.43 -10.74
N LYS A 355 8.87 7.76 -10.53
CA LYS A 355 7.70 8.64 -10.63
C LYS A 355 6.94 8.48 -11.96
N LYS A 356 7.66 8.45 -13.09
CA LYS A 356 7.06 8.23 -14.42
C LYS A 356 6.21 6.95 -14.46
N GLN A 357 6.79 5.83 -14.02
CA GLN A 357 6.11 4.53 -14.05
C GLN A 357 4.87 4.55 -13.15
N ARG A 358 4.95 5.18 -12.00
CA ARG A 358 3.82 5.27 -11.06
C ARG A 358 2.66 6.08 -11.64
N ILE A 359 2.95 7.18 -12.33
CA ILE A 359 1.91 7.96 -13.03
C ILE A 359 1.27 7.09 -14.12
N LEU A 360 2.09 6.40 -14.93
CA LEU A 360 1.58 5.52 -16.00
C LEU A 360 0.72 4.37 -15.44
N ASP A 361 1.15 3.74 -14.35
CA ASP A 361 0.39 2.67 -13.71
C ASP A 361 -0.93 3.20 -13.12
N TYR A 362 -0.92 4.39 -12.53
CA TYR A 362 -2.11 5.05 -12.01
C TYR A 362 -3.13 5.36 -13.13
N LEU A 363 -2.66 5.89 -14.26
CA LEU A 363 -3.52 6.14 -15.43
C LEU A 363 -4.12 4.83 -15.96
N LYS A 364 -3.30 3.80 -16.11
CA LYS A 364 -3.74 2.47 -16.56
C LYS A 364 -4.78 1.86 -15.60
N MET A 365 -4.60 2.03 -14.29
CA MET A 365 -5.56 1.55 -13.28
C MET A 365 -6.92 2.24 -13.36
N ASN A 366 -6.94 3.49 -13.82
CA ASN A 366 -8.17 4.26 -13.99
C ASN A 366 -8.74 4.17 -15.42
N HIS A 367 -8.17 3.29 -16.27
CA HIS A 367 -8.57 3.05 -17.65
C HIS A 367 -8.51 4.30 -18.53
N VAL A 368 -7.52 5.17 -18.27
CA VAL A 368 -7.33 6.42 -19.02
C VAL A 368 -5.92 6.41 -19.62
N THR A 369 -5.80 6.87 -20.86
CA THR A 369 -4.50 6.95 -21.52
C THR A 369 -3.78 8.25 -21.12
N SER A 370 -2.44 8.22 -21.22
CA SER A 370 -1.64 9.43 -20.93
C SER A 370 -1.96 10.57 -21.91
N ASN A 371 -2.35 10.27 -23.15
CA ASN A 371 -2.72 11.29 -24.13
C ASN A 371 -4.05 11.98 -23.76
N GLU A 372 -5.05 11.22 -23.36
CA GLU A 372 -6.34 11.77 -22.92
C GLU A 372 -6.17 12.76 -21.77
N ILE A 373 -5.38 12.37 -20.76
CA ILE A 373 -5.11 13.27 -19.61
C ILE A 373 -4.24 14.46 -20.04
N PHE A 374 -3.26 14.26 -20.91
CA PHE A 374 -2.43 15.37 -21.40
C PHE A 374 -3.25 16.40 -22.14
N ASP A 375 -4.18 15.97 -23.00
CA ASP A 375 -5.10 16.85 -23.72
C ASP A 375 -6.03 17.60 -22.75
N TRP A 376 -6.56 16.89 -21.75
CA TRP A 376 -7.39 17.50 -20.71
C TRP A 376 -6.60 18.55 -19.92
N LEU A 377 -5.39 18.23 -19.45
CA LEU A 377 -4.50 19.13 -18.71
C LEU A 377 -4.19 20.40 -19.53
N SER A 378 -3.95 20.24 -20.83
CA SER A 378 -3.61 21.35 -21.73
C SER A 378 -4.76 22.35 -21.86
N ASN A 379 -6.00 21.88 -21.67
CA ASN A 379 -7.20 22.69 -21.74
C ASN A 379 -7.72 23.18 -20.37
N ASN A 380 -7.11 22.74 -19.25
CA ASN A 380 -7.56 23.05 -17.89
C ASN A 380 -6.41 23.55 -17.00
N GLN A 381 -5.75 24.62 -17.45
CA GLN A 381 -4.55 25.18 -16.80
C GLN A 381 -4.89 26.16 -15.65
N ASP A 382 -6.15 26.41 -15.39
CA ASP A 382 -6.59 27.28 -14.28
C ASP A 382 -6.38 26.62 -12.91
N GLU A 383 -6.35 25.30 -12.86
CA GLU A 383 -6.18 24.52 -11.64
C GLU A 383 -4.69 24.30 -11.32
N VAL A 384 -4.30 24.53 -10.07
CA VAL A 384 -2.89 24.41 -9.64
C VAL A 384 -2.36 22.96 -9.82
N ASN A 385 -3.20 21.96 -9.56
CA ASN A 385 -2.83 20.56 -9.75
C ASN A 385 -2.64 20.20 -11.23
N SER A 386 -3.36 20.84 -12.14
CA SER A 386 -3.16 20.67 -13.59
C SER A 386 -1.80 21.21 -14.02
N LEU A 387 -1.41 22.37 -13.50
CA LEU A 387 -0.09 22.96 -13.78
C LEU A 387 1.04 22.06 -13.24
N LEU A 388 0.91 21.56 -12.00
CA LEU A 388 1.87 20.62 -11.42
C LEU A 388 2.00 19.36 -12.29
N ALA A 389 0.85 18.77 -12.70
CA ALA A 389 0.83 17.56 -13.52
C ALA A 389 1.44 17.82 -14.92
N LEU A 390 1.17 19.00 -15.56
CA LEU A 390 1.81 19.38 -16.81
C LEU A 390 3.33 19.48 -16.66
N GLY A 391 3.78 20.09 -15.56
CA GLY A 391 5.21 20.12 -15.21
C GLY A 391 5.82 18.73 -15.20
N ASP A 392 5.16 17.79 -14.52
CA ASP A 392 5.61 16.39 -14.46
C ASP A 392 5.58 15.71 -15.84
N PHE A 393 4.53 15.93 -16.63
CA PHE A 393 4.41 15.31 -17.97
C PHE A 393 5.56 15.75 -18.88
N TYR A 394 5.89 17.05 -18.89
CA TYR A 394 7.03 17.56 -19.66
C TYR A 394 8.38 17.14 -19.08
N TYR A 395 8.51 17.11 -17.77
CA TYR A 395 9.77 16.72 -17.12
C TYR A 395 10.11 15.24 -17.35
N LEU A 396 9.11 14.37 -17.28
CA LEU A 396 9.24 12.91 -17.38
C LEU A 396 9.05 12.38 -18.80
N GLY A 397 8.56 13.20 -19.72
CA GLY A 397 8.22 12.76 -21.09
C GLY A 397 7.06 11.78 -21.08
N ILE A 398 5.92 12.18 -20.50
CA ILE A 398 4.68 11.39 -20.48
C ILE A 398 3.73 12.03 -21.51
N ALA A 399 3.28 11.26 -22.51
CA ALA A 399 2.46 11.72 -23.64
C ALA A 399 3.14 12.81 -24.50
N THR A 400 4.38 13.18 -24.19
CA THR A 400 5.14 14.22 -24.90
C THR A 400 6.63 13.90 -24.81
N SER A 401 7.46 14.60 -25.57
CA SER A 401 8.92 14.55 -25.39
C SER A 401 9.32 15.28 -24.12
N ILE A 402 10.46 14.87 -23.52
CA ILE A 402 11.03 15.59 -22.36
C ILE A 402 11.35 17.03 -22.77
N ASP A 403 10.81 17.98 -22.03
CA ASP A 403 11.04 19.42 -22.24
C ASP A 403 11.15 20.11 -20.86
N LYS A 404 12.39 20.17 -20.35
CA LYS A 404 12.66 20.74 -19.02
C LYS A 404 12.31 22.23 -18.95
N LYS A 405 12.38 22.97 -20.06
CA LYS A 405 12.00 24.41 -20.10
C LYS A 405 10.51 24.59 -19.90
N LYS A 406 9.70 23.78 -20.59
CA LYS A 406 8.25 23.77 -20.36
C LYS A 406 7.89 23.30 -18.96
N ALA A 407 8.56 22.24 -18.49
CA ALA A 407 8.36 21.76 -17.12
C ALA A 407 8.62 22.88 -16.10
N PHE A 408 9.73 23.59 -16.24
CA PHE A 408 10.09 24.73 -15.38
C PHE A 408 8.98 25.80 -15.42
N LYS A 409 8.49 26.18 -16.61
CA LYS A 409 7.42 27.17 -16.76
C LYS A 409 6.16 26.76 -15.96
N TYR A 410 5.71 25.50 -16.12
CA TYR A 410 4.49 25.03 -15.45
C TYR A 410 4.69 24.87 -13.92
N TYR A 411 5.87 24.42 -13.50
CA TYR A 411 6.19 24.38 -12.06
C TYR A 411 6.27 25.80 -11.48
N LEU A 412 6.81 26.76 -12.23
CA LEU A 412 6.90 28.16 -11.79
C LEU A 412 5.51 28.72 -11.53
N GLU A 413 4.60 28.54 -12.49
CA GLU A 413 3.23 29.03 -12.37
C GLU A 413 2.49 28.36 -11.20
N ALA A 414 2.65 27.03 -11.00
CA ALA A 414 2.09 26.31 -9.86
C ALA A 414 2.71 26.77 -8.54
N GLY A 415 4.04 26.97 -8.51
CA GLY A 415 4.79 27.39 -7.33
C GLY A 415 4.46 28.82 -6.88
N GLU A 416 4.28 29.74 -7.84
CA GLU A 416 3.83 31.12 -7.55
C GLU A 416 2.41 31.15 -6.98
N ARG A 417 1.56 30.19 -7.38
CA ARG A 417 0.21 30.00 -6.81
C ARG A 417 0.23 29.24 -5.47
N GLY A 418 1.42 29.01 -4.90
CA GLY A 418 1.61 28.43 -3.56
C GLY A 418 1.70 26.92 -3.47
N ASN A 419 1.81 26.19 -4.58
CA ASN A 419 1.93 24.73 -4.53
C ASN A 419 3.33 24.33 -4.01
N SER A 420 3.39 23.70 -2.82
CA SER A 420 4.65 23.35 -2.17
C SER A 420 5.46 22.29 -2.93
N ILE A 421 4.78 21.39 -3.66
CA ILE A 421 5.42 20.34 -4.47
C ILE A 421 6.13 20.96 -5.68
N ALA A 422 5.42 21.91 -6.36
CA ALA A 422 5.99 22.65 -7.49
C ALA A 422 7.17 23.51 -7.04
N GLN A 423 7.07 24.17 -5.87
CA GLN A 423 8.18 24.94 -5.28
C GLN A 423 9.38 24.06 -5.01
N TYR A 424 9.14 22.86 -4.48
CA TYR A 424 10.20 21.86 -4.27
C TYR A 424 10.85 21.44 -5.61
N ALA A 425 10.03 21.14 -6.63
CA ALA A 425 10.50 20.76 -7.97
C ALA A 425 11.35 21.88 -8.60
N LEU A 426 10.94 23.14 -8.43
CA LEU A 426 11.71 24.31 -8.86
C LEU A 426 13.08 24.37 -8.17
N GLY A 427 13.10 24.13 -6.85
CA GLY A 427 14.37 24.09 -6.10
C GLY A 427 15.34 23.07 -6.70
N ILE A 428 14.85 21.88 -7.01
CA ILE A 428 15.65 20.82 -7.66
C ILE A 428 16.12 21.24 -9.06
N LEU A 429 15.26 21.85 -9.87
CA LEU A 429 15.62 22.29 -11.22
C LEU A 429 16.65 23.43 -11.19
N CYS A 430 16.46 24.42 -10.31
CA CYS A 430 17.42 25.52 -10.15
C CYS A 430 18.79 24.98 -9.71
N GLU A 431 18.82 24.04 -8.77
CA GLU A 431 20.08 23.45 -8.31
C GLU A 431 20.77 22.62 -9.39
N LYS A 432 20.05 21.70 -10.03
CA LYS A 432 20.66 20.68 -10.91
C LYS A 432 20.81 21.09 -12.36
N GLU A 433 19.90 21.92 -12.88
CA GLU A 433 19.87 22.25 -14.31
C GLU A 433 20.38 23.66 -14.58
N GLU A 434 20.02 24.63 -13.73
CA GLU A 434 20.43 26.03 -13.90
C GLU A 434 21.68 26.36 -13.10
N ASN A 435 22.10 25.50 -12.19
CA ASN A 435 23.25 25.68 -11.28
C ASN A 435 23.12 26.99 -10.47
N ASP A 436 21.88 27.38 -10.14
CA ASP A 436 21.55 28.60 -9.39
C ASP A 436 21.14 28.24 -7.96
N GLU A 437 22.15 28.18 -7.09
CA GLU A 437 21.94 27.85 -5.66
C GLU A 437 21.07 28.90 -4.94
N SER A 438 21.10 30.16 -5.37
CA SER A 438 20.29 31.22 -4.72
C SER A 438 18.81 31.03 -5.00
N GLN A 439 18.45 30.76 -6.25
CA GLN A 439 17.06 30.43 -6.61
C GLN A 439 16.63 29.10 -5.99
N ALA A 440 17.52 28.10 -5.96
CA ALA A 440 17.22 26.82 -5.33
C ALA A 440 16.92 27.00 -3.83
N LEU A 441 17.72 27.77 -3.11
CA LEU A 441 17.48 28.09 -1.68
C LEU A 441 16.15 28.82 -1.47
N TYR A 442 15.83 29.77 -2.35
CA TYR A 442 14.53 30.49 -2.29
C TYR A 442 13.36 29.51 -2.39
N TRP A 443 13.33 28.67 -3.42
CA TRP A 443 12.21 27.76 -3.66
C TRP A 443 12.14 26.65 -2.60
N PHE A 444 13.29 26.09 -2.15
CA PHE A 444 13.29 25.14 -1.04
C PHE A 444 12.75 25.79 0.24
N ASN A 445 13.09 27.05 0.52
CA ASN A 445 12.57 27.76 1.69
C ASN A 445 11.06 27.97 1.62
N GLU A 446 10.52 28.37 0.46
CA GLU A 446 9.09 28.55 0.28
C GLU A 446 8.31 27.24 0.48
N SER A 447 8.81 26.15 -0.09
CA SER A 447 8.24 24.81 0.11
C SER A 447 8.36 24.33 1.56
N ALA A 448 9.52 24.59 2.20
CA ALA A 448 9.79 24.22 3.61
C ALA A 448 8.86 24.93 4.60
N LYS A 449 8.51 26.21 4.35
CA LYS A 449 7.53 26.97 5.15
C LYS A 449 6.16 26.28 5.19
N GLN A 450 5.84 25.50 4.17
CA GLN A 450 4.59 24.74 4.08
C GLN A 450 4.70 23.31 4.62
N GLY A 451 5.86 22.96 5.19
CA GLY A 451 6.06 21.67 5.85
C GLY A 451 6.58 20.55 4.94
N ASN A 452 7.00 20.86 3.72
CA ASN A 452 7.59 19.85 2.83
C ASN A 452 8.94 19.39 3.39
N GLN A 453 9.02 18.14 3.85
CA GLN A 453 10.20 17.62 4.55
C GLN A 453 11.42 17.52 3.64
N ASP A 454 11.24 17.20 2.37
CA ASP A 454 12.34 17.10 1.41
C ASP A 454 12.93 18.48 1.10
N ALA A 455 12.05 19.49 1.01
CA ALA A 455 12.49 20.87 0.85
C ALA A 455 13.27 21.36 2.09
N ILE A 456 12.80 21.02 3.31
CA ILE A 456 13.52 21.32 4.56
C ILE A 456 14.91 20.71 4.51
N ASN A 457 15.04 19.43 4.17
CA ASN A 457 16.31 18.71 4.11
C ASN A 457 17.28 19.36 3.10
N ASN A 458 16.78 19.67 1.90
CA ASN A 458 17.60 20.27 0.83
C ASN A 458 17.99 21.71 1.16
N PHE A 459 17.10 22.49 1.75
CA PHE A 459 17.39 23.85 2.21
C PHE A 459 18.58 23.86 3.18
N TYR A 460 18.53 22.99 4.22
CA TYR A 460 19.61 22.92 5.19
C TYR A 460 20.91 22.35 4.61
N ARG A 461 20.81 21.40 3.69
CA ARG A 461 21.98 20.83 2.99
C ARG A 461 22.73 21.93 2.23
N LEU A 462 22.04 22.71 1.39
CA LEU A 462 22.63 23.80 0.62
C LEU A 462 23.15 24.94 1.52
N LYS A 463 22.40 25.26 2.58
CA LYS A 463 22.81 26.30 3.51
C LYS A 463 24.05 25.92 4.30
N SER A 464 24.25 24.63 4.61
CA SER A 464 25.46 24.16 5.33
C SER A 464 26.70 24.08 4.42
N SER A 465 26.53 23.79 3.14
CA SER A 465 27.64 23.79 2.17
C SER A 465 28.22 25.20 1.97
N ASN A 466 27.40 26.24 2.20
CA ASN A 466 27.81 27.65 2.09
C ASN A 466 28.43 28.24 3.38
N GLY A 467 28.87 27.42 4.33
CA GLY A 467 29.73 27.81 5.46
C GLY A 467 29.07 28.55 6.63
N ARG A 468 27.75 28.44 6.80
CA ARG A 468 27.01 29.00 7.96
C ARG A 468 26.60 27.94 8.99
N SER A 469 26.88 28.22 10.28
CA SER A 469 26.70 27.28 11.39
C SER A 469 25.26 26.75 11.54
N PHE A 470 25.16 25.46 11.64
CA PHE A 470 23.90 24.69 11.76
C PHE A 470 23.08 25.02 13.01
N LYS A 471 23.71 25.54 14.08
CA LYS A 471 23.05 25.74 15.40
C LYS A 471 22.19 27.00 15.51
N GLU A 472 22.49 28.07 14.78
CA GLU A 472 21.80 29.35 14.95
C GLU A 472 20.41 29.45 14.31
N ASN A 473 20.13 28.55 13.37
CA ASN A 473 18.91 28.63 12.56
C ASN A 473 17.72 27.80 13.05
N ILE A 474 17.95 26.75 13.87
CA ILE A 474 16.87 25.96 14.47
C ILE A 474 16.05 26.80 15.48
N TYR A 475 16.74 27.69 16.22
CA TYR A 475 16.06 28.53 17.22
C TYR A 475 15.23 29.66 16.59
N SER A 476 15.61 30.16 15.41
CA SER A 476 14.85 31.21 14.73
C SER A 476 13.52 30.72 14.13
N MET A 477 13.46 29.47 13.71
CA MET A 477 12.19 28.89 13.16
C MET A 477 11.23 28.41 14.26
N MET A 478 11.76 28.00 15.41
CA MET A 478 10.92 27.60 16.55
C MET A 478 10.35 28.79 17.32
N GLY A 479 10.96 29.96 17.22
CA GLY A 479 10.56 31.18 17.95
C GLY A 479 9.40 31.96 17.32
N GLN A 480 8.95 31.60 16.13
CA GLN A 480 7.84 32.32 15.45
C GLN A 480 6.47 31.58 15.55
N ARG A 481 6.39 30.55 16.40
CA ARG A 481 5.12 29.83 16.67
C ARG A 481 4.82 29.76 18.17
N LEU A 482 4.77 30.92 18.81
CA LEU A 482 4.13 31.13 20.12
C LEU A 482 3.13 32.26 19.98
#